data_34f92417583267abed14b06df2127760
#
_entry.id   34f92417583267abed14b06df2127760
#
_cell.length_a   1.000
_cell.length_b   1.000
_cell.length_c   1.000
_cell.angle_alpha   90.00
_cell.angle_beta   90.00
_cell.angle_gamma   90.00
#
_symmetry.space_group_name_H-M   'P 1'
#
loop_
_entity.id
_entity.type
_entity.pdbx_description
1 polymer ?
#
loop_
_entity_poly.entity_id
_entity_poly.type
_entity_poly.pdbx_seq_one_letter_code
_entity_poly.pdbx_strand_id
1 'polypeptide(L)'
;MIRIRDISLPPQQDMSQLVFAAARQLRIDHTQIKRLDIKKRSVDARKKNDVRLIYTVDVLVKGREDKILKMAHNPKASIAQDSFYEPPKPEHLPAQRPVVVGFGPAGMFCALVLARAGCKPIVLERGQDAKTRQTLVQR
;
A
#
# COMPACT_ATOMS: atom_id res chain seq x y z
N MET A 1 -11.99 -5.22 -11.21
CA MET A 1 -12.14 -3.91 -10.49
C MET A 1 -11.39 -2.83 -11.23
N ILE A 2 -11.83 -1.59 -11.10
CA ILE A 2 -11.14 -0.42 -11.68
C ILE A 2 -10.37 0.28 -10.56
N ARG A 3 -9.06 0.49 -10.77
CA ARG A 3 -8.20 1.29 -9.88
C ARG A 3 -8.23 2.74 -10.31
N ILE A 4 -8.53 3.64 -9.38
CA ILE A 4 -8.52 5.08 -9.58
C ILE A 4 -7.47 5.68 -8.64
N ARG A 5 -6.54 6.46 -9.21
CA ARG A 5 -5.46 7.11 -8.46
C ARG A 5 -5.74 8.60 -8.27
N ASP A 6 -5.12 9.16 -7.23
CA ASP A 6 -5.07 10.60 -6.95
C ASP A 6 -6.45 11.24 -6.77
N ILE A 7 -7.37 10.56 -6.10
CA ILE A 7 -8.61 11.18 -5.65
C ILE A 7 -8.26 12.08 -4.45
N SER A 8 -8.48 13.37 -4.62
CA SER A 8 -8.15 14.38 -3.60
C SER A 8 -9.39 14.82 -2.84
N LEU A 9 -9.39 14.68 -1.51
CA LEU A 9 -10.47 15.13 -0.64
C LEU A 9 -9.92 15.97 0.53
N PRO A 10 -10.69 16.96 1.04
CA PRO A 10 -10.38 17.62 2.31
C PRO A 10 -10.37 16.62 3.47
N PRO A 11 -9.56 16.85 4.53
CA PRO A 11 -9.44 15.90 5.65
C PRO A 11 -10.73 15.68 6.44
N GLN A 12 -11.63 16.66 6.44
CA GLN A 12 -12.89 16.63 7.21
C GLN A 12 -14.04 15.92 6.46
N GLN A 13 -13.84 15.52 5.21
CA GLN A 13 -14.90 14.88 4.45
C GLN A 13 -15.09 13.42 4.85
N ASP A 14 -16.35 13.01 4.92
CA ASP A 14 -16.76 11.64 5.19
C ASP A 14 -16.37 10.70 4.04
N MET A 15 -16.22 9.44 4.39
CA MET A 15 -15.90 8.36 3.45
C MET A 15 -16.92 8.19 2.33
N SER A 16 -18.20 8.57 2.56
CA SER A 16 -19.23 8.59 1.52
C SER A 16 -18.84 9.47 0.33
N GLN A 17 -18.16 10.59 0.58
CA GLN A 17 -17.69 11.50 -0.46
C GLN A 17 -16.65 10.86 -1.40
N LEU A 18 -15.93 9.84 -0.92
CA LEU A 18 -14.97 9.11 -1.74
C LEU A 18 -15.67 8.31 -2.85
N VAL A 19 -16.84 7.75 -2.56
CA VAL A 19 -17.66 7.03 -3.55
C VAL A 19 -18.14 8.01 -4.63
N PHE A 20 -18.64 9.18 -4.25
CA PHE A 20 -19.08 10.21 -5.20
C PHE A 20 -17.91 10.74 -6.04
N ALA A 21 -16.74 10.96 -5.43
CA ALA A 21 -15.55 11.40 -6.14
C ALA A 21 -15.05 10.34 -7.15
N ALA A 22 -15.08 9.07 -6.77
CA ALA A 22 -14.73 7.96 -7.64
C ALA A 22 -15.73 7.85 -8.84
N ALA A 23 -17.03 7.93 -8.56
CA ALA A 23 -18.08 7.90 -9.58
C ALA A 23 -17.90 9.03 -10.60
N ARG A 24 -17.64 10.27 -10.12
CA ARG A 24 -17.36 11.43 -10.97
C ARG A 24 -16.15 11.20 -11.88
N GLN A 25 -15.06 10.60 -11.35
CA GLN A 25 -13.88 10.32 -12.15
C GLN A 25 -14.10 9.24 -13.21
N LEU A 26 -15.05 8.35 -12.99
CA LEU A 26 -15.45 7.32 -13.96
C LEU A 26 -16.61 7.78 -14.86
N ARG A 27 -17.18 8.97 -14.64
CA ARG A 27 -18.36 9.50 -15.34
C ARG A 27 -19.57 8.55 -15.29
N ILE A 28 -19.80 7.96 -14.13
CA ILE A 28 -20.91 7.06 -13.85
C ILE A 28 -21.72 7.56 -12.66
N ASP A 29 -22.94 7.06 -12.52
CA ASP A 29 -23.71 7.28 -11.30
C ASP A 29 -23.11 6.49 -10.12
N HIS A 30 -23.13 7.08 -8.92
CA HIS A 30 -22.54 6.46 -7.72
C HIS A 30 -23.22 5.13 -7.34
N THR A 31 -24.50 4.95 -7.69
CA THR A 31 -25.25 3.70 -7.47
C THR A 31 -24.74 2.54 -8.33
N GLN A 32 -23.91 2.82 -9.33
CA GLN A 32 -23.24 1.80 -10.14
C GLN A 32 -22.00 1.24 -9.44
N ILE A 33 -21.49 1.88 -8.38
CA ILE A 33 -20.39 1.36 -7.57
C ILE A 33 -20.96 0.37 -6.55
N LYS A 34 -20.59 -0.90 -6.67
CA LYS A 34 -20.99 -1.96 -5.74
C LYS A 34 -20.12 -2.02 -4.49
N ARG A 35 -18.84 -1.74 -4.65
CA ARG A 35 -17.83 -1.80 -3.59
C ARG A 35 -16.66 -0.88 -3.91
N LEU A 36 -16.10 -0.26 -2.88
CA LEU A 36 -14.92 0.57 -2.96
C LEU A 36 -13.92 0.14 -1.88
N ASP A 37 -12.71 -0.21 -2.29
CA ASP A 37 -11.61 -0.60 -1.42
C ASP A 37 -10.51 0.47 -1.48
N ILE A 38 -10.10 0.98 -0.33
CA ILE A 38 -8.97 1.92 -0.25
C ILE A 38 -7.66 1.12 -0.32
N LYS A 39 -6.87 1.36 -1.35
CA LYS A 39 -5.54 0.73 -1.52
C LYS A 39 -4.42 1.60 -0.95
N LYS A 40 -4.57 2.92 -1.02
CA LYS A 40 -3.59 3.87 -0.47
C LYS A 40 -4.29 5.15 -0.02
N ARG A 41 -3.83 5.69 1.11
CA ARG A 41 -4.16 7.02 1.61
C ARG A 41 -2.87 7.74 1.97
N SER A 42 -2.68 8.94 1.46
CA SER A 42 -1.54 9.80 1.78
C SER A 42 -2.01 11.22 2.05
N VAL A 43 -1.18 12.01 2.71
CA VAL A 43 -1.44 13.41 3.01
C VAL A 43 -0.64 14.28 2.04
N ASP A 44 -1.30 15.20 1.39
CA ASP A 44 -0.66 16.30 0.66
C ASP A 44 -0.77 17.58 1.49
N ALA A 45 0.35 17.97 2.11
CA ALA A 45 0.47 19.16 2.96
C ALA A 45 1.42 20.21 2.33
N ARG A 46 1.68 20.15 1.02
CA ARG A 46 2.54 21.13 0.33
C ARG A 46 2.03 22.55 0.45
N LYS A 47 0.70 22.71 0.55
CA LYS A 47 0.05 23.98 0.85
C LYS A 47 -0.48 23.95 2.28
N LYS A 48 0.10 24.77 3.17
CA LYS A 48 -0.26 24.81 4.61
C LYS A 48 -1.76 25.05 4.86
N ASN A 49 -2.39 25.86 4.02
CA ASN A 49 -3.80 26.26 4.16
C ASN A 49 -4.77 25.35 3.36
N ASP A 50 -4.26 24.38 2.62
CA ASP A 50 -5.08 23.44 1.83
C ASP A 50 -4.46 22.04 1.92
N VAL A 51 -4.51 21.45 3.11
CA VAL A 51 -4.10 20.06 3.33
C VAL A 51 -5.15 19.15 2.71
N ARG A 52 -4.69 18.15 1.94
CA ARG A 52 -5.56 17.21 1.23
C ARG A 52 -5.20 15.77 1.56
N LEU A 53 -6.22 14.92 1.60
CA LEU A 53 -6.04 13.47 1.61
C LEU A 53 -6.12 12.96 0.17
N ILE A 54 -5.09 12.24 -0.24
CA ILE A 54 -4.99 11.66 -1.59
C ILE A 54 -5.22 10.16 -1.49
N TYR A 55 -6.20 9.67 -2.21
CA TYR A 55 -6.60 8.27 -2.19
C TYR A 55 -6.30 7.58 -3.52
N THR A 56 -5.90 6.32 -3.41
CA THR A 56 -6.00 5.33 -4.49
C THR A 56 -7.02 4.29 -4.07
N VAL A 57 -8.00 4.05 -4.91
CA VAL A 57 -9.10 3.13 -4.61
C VAL A 57 -9.29 2.12 -5.73
N ASP A 58 -9.75 0.93 -5.37
CA ASP A 58 -10.26 -0.06 -6.31
C ASP A 58 -11.78 -0.11 -6.19
N VAL A 59 -12.46 0.06 -7.30
CA VAL A 59 -13.92 0.04 -7.34
C VAL A 59 -14.45 -1.15 -8.15
N LEU A 60 -15.42 -1.84 -7.58
CA LEU A 60 -16.23 -2.83 -8.27
C LEU A 60 -17.49 -2.13 -8.79
N VAL A 61 -17.67 -2.11 -10.11
CA VAL A 61 -18.78 -1.44 -10.77
C VAL A 61 -19.80 -2.43 -11.31
N LYS A 62 -21.03 -1.96 -11.54
CA LYS A 62 -22.03 -2.68 -12.33
C LYS A 62 -21.68 -2.51 -13.81
N GLY A 63 -21.70 -3.61 -14.57
CA GLY A 63 -21.44 -3.57 -16.02
C GLY A 63 -19.98 -3.87 -16.38
N ARG A 64 -19.64 -3.56 -17.64
CA ARG A 64 -18.32 -3.89 -18.22
C ARG A 64 -17.29 -2.80 -17.91
N GLU A 65 -16.27 -3.16 -17.19
CA GLU A 65 -15.20 -2.27 -16.71
C GLU A 65 -14.43 -1.62 -17.89
N ASP A 66 -14.18 -2.37 -18.96
CA ASP A 66 -13.51 -1.89 -20.17
C ASP A 66 -14.27 -0.75 -20.86
N LYS A 67 -15.61 -0.87 -20.93
CA LYS A 67 -16.47 0.18 -21.51
C LYS A 67 -16.47 1.44 -20.63
N ILE A 68 -16.58 1.27 -19.31
CA ILE A 68 -16.56 2.40 -18.36
C ILE A 68 -15.23 3.14 -18.46
N LEU A 69 -14.11 2.43 -18.49
CA LEU A 69 -12.78 3.05 -18.63
C LEU A 69 -12.64 3.83 -19.95
N LYS A 70 -13.11 3.26 -21.06
CA LYS A 70 -13.11 3.97 -22.35
C LYS A 70 -13.95 5.24 -22.33
N MET A 71 -15.12 5.20 -21.70
CA MET A 71 -16.00 6.37 -21.60
C MET A 71 -15.49 7.41 -20.62
N ALA A 72 -14.82 6.98 -19.56
CA ALA A 72 -14.28 7.89 -18.54
C ALA A 72 -13.18 8.81 -19.09
N HIS A 73 -12.38 8.34 -20.07
CA HIS A 73 -11.20 9.04 -20.60
C HIS A 73 -10.28 9.59 -19.51
N ASN A 74 -10.14 8.84 -18.39
CA ASN A 74 -9.35 9.26 -17.25
C ASN A 74 -8.02 8.51 -17.22
N PRO A 75 -6.87 9.18 -17.44
CA PRO A 75 -5.56 8.53 -17.43
C PRO A 75 -5.16 7.99 -16.03
N LYS A 76 -5.86 8.43 -14.98
CA LYS A 76 -5.64 7.94 -13.61
C LYS A 76 -6.49 6.72 -13.26
N ALA A 77 -7.37 6.28 -14.16
CA ALA A 77 -8.17 5.07 -14.03
C ALA A 77 -7.63 3.94 -14.92
N SER A 78 -7.52 2.75 -14.37
CA SER A 78 -7.03 1.55 -15.08
C SER A 78 -7.68 0.29 -14.51
N ILE A 79 -7.58 -0.84 -15.21
CA ILE A 79 -7.91 -2.13 -14.59
C ILE A 79 -6.99 -2.35 -13.37
N ALA A 80 -7.59 -2.72 -12.25
CA ALA A 80 -6.86 -3.01 -11.03
C ALA A 80 -5.96 -4.24 -11.23
N GLN A 81 -4.67 -4.07 -11.00
CA GLN A 81 -3.69 -5.15 -10.96
C GLN A 81 -3.00 -5.07 -9.62
N ASP A 82 -3.04 -6.14 -8.84
CA ASP A 82 -2.25 -6.27 -7.62
C ASP A 82 -0.95 -6.98 -7.99
N SER A 83 0.15 -6.24 -7.92
CA SER A 83 1.49 -6.83 -7.99
C SER A 83 1.96 -7.11 -6.57
N PHE A 84 2.13 -8.36 -6.22
CA PHE A 84 2.81 -8.75 -5.01
C PHE A 84 4.30 -8.87 -5.31
N TYR A 85 5.12 -8.29 -4.44
CA TYR A 85 6.55 -8.54 -4.51
C TYR A 85 6.81 -9.96 -4.03
N GLU A 86 7.27 -10.81 -4.92
CA GLU A 86 7.81 -12.13 -4.59
C GLU A 86 9.33 -12.04 -4.65
N PRO A 87 10.02 -12.20 -3.52
CA PRO A 87 11.47 -12.22 -3.54
C PRO A 87 11.94 -13.45 -4.32
N PRO A 88 13.04 -13.32 -5.10
CA PRO A 88 13.60 -14.46 -5.82
C PRO A 88 13.96 -15.58 -4.83
N LYS A 89 13.58 -16.79 -5.17
CA LYS A 89 13.98 -17.98 -4.42
C LYS A 89 15.32 -18.46 -4.95
N PRO A 90 16.31 -18.74 -4.09
CA PRO A 90 17.57 -19.30 -4.55
C PRO A 90 17.34 -20.72 -5.11
N GLU A 91 17.97 -21.04 -6.20
CA GLU A 91 17.95 -22.40 -6.77
C GLU A 91 18.56 -23.42 -5.80
N HIS A 92 19.61 -22.99 -5.09
CA HIS A 92 20.27 -23.79 -4.05
C HIS A 92 20.39 -22.99 -2.77
N LEU A 93 20.12 -23.62 -1.64
CA LEU A 93 20.38 -23.01 -0.34
C LEU A 93 21.88 -22.87 -0.11
N PRO A 94 22.34 -21.74 0.47
CA PRO A 94 23.74 -21.56 0.79
C PRO A 94 24.19 -22.61 1.81
N ALA A 95 25.40 -23.14 1.63
CA ALA A 95 25.99 -24.12 2.55
C ALA A 95 26.16 -23.55 3.97
N GLN A 96 26.43 -22.25 4.07
CA GLN A 96 26.53 -21.54 5.34
C GLN A 96 25.32 -20.64 5.55
N ARG A 97 24.91 -20.47 6.80
CA ARG A 97 23.82 -19.58 7.18
C ARG A 97 24.20 -18.12 6.92
N PRO A 98 23.37 -17.36 6.18
CA PRO A 98 23.62 -15.91 5.99
C PRO A 98 23.62 -15.17 7.33
N VAL A 99 24.50 -14.18 7.47
CA VAL A 99 24.57 -13.33 8.64
C VAL A 99 24.02 -11.95 8.28
N VAL A 100 23.03 -11.48 9.04
CA VAL A 100 22.45 -10.14 8.95
C VAL A 100 22.95 -9.31 10.13
N VAL A 101 23.71 -8.27 9.85
CA VAL A 101 24.28 -7.40 10.90
C VAL A 101 23.38 -6.17 11.06
N GLY A 102 22.80 -6.04 12.25
CA GLY A 102 21.83 -5.01 12.61
C GLY A 102 20.37 -5.48 12.43
N PHE A 103 19.51 -5.14 13.39
CA PHE A 103 18.08 -5.48 13.38
C PHE A 103 17.20 -4.23 13.30
N GLY A 104 17.65 -3.22 12.55
CA GLY A 104 16.83 -2.09 12.11
C GLY A 104 15.85 -2.51 11.01
N PRO A 105 15.03 -1.58 10.46
CA PRO A 105 14.03 -1.92 9.45
C PRO A 105 14.57 -2.73 8.27
N ALA A 106 15.72 -2.36 7.73
CA ALA A 106 16.36 -3.09 6.62
C ALA A 106 16.78 -4.51 7.04
N GLY A 107 17.41 -4.67 8.22
CA GLY A 107 17.82 -5.97 8.74
C GLY A 107 16.64 -6.90 9.04
N MET A 108 15.56 -6.36 9.60
CA MET A 108 14.33 -7.12 9.84
C MET A 108 13.74 -7.70 8.55
N PHE A 109 13.59 -6.87 7.52
CA PHE A 109 13.05 -7.33 6.23
C PHE A 109 14.02 -8.26 5.50
N CYS A 110 15.32 -8.01 5.56
CA CYS A 110 16.34 -8.91 5.01
C CYS A 110 16.25 -10.29 5.67
N ALA A 111 16.24 -10.35 7.00
CA ALA A 111 16.10 -11.60 7.74
C ALA A 111 14.80 -12.33 7.42
N LEU A 112 13.69 -11.60 7.31
CA LEU A 112 12.38 -12.16 6.94
C LEU A 112 12.41 -12.79 5.54
N VAL A 113 12.96 -12.10 4.55
CA VAL A 113 13.07 -12.60 3.16
C VAL A 113 13.95 -13.84 3.12
N LEU A 114 15.12 -13.80 3.75
CA LEU A 114 16.03 -14.95 3.83
C LEU A 114 15.39 -16.15 4.55
N ALA A 115 14.65 -15.90 5.64
CA ALA A 115 13.95 -16.97 6.36
C ALA A 115 12.85 -17.61 5.50
N ARG A 116 12.07 -16.79 4.78
CA ARG A 116 11.05 -17.28 3.83
C ARG A 116 11.64 -18.07 2.66
N ALA A 117 12.85 -17.72 2.26
CA ALA A 117 13.63 -18.47 1.27
C ALA A 117 14.26 -19.75 1.82
N GLY A 118 14.11 -20.07 3.12
CA GLY A 118 14.66 -21.27 3.75
C GLY A 118 16.13 -21.14 4.20
N CYS A 119 16.75 -19.98 4.07
CA CYS A 119 18.18 -19.78 4.33
C CYS A 119 18.57 -19.79 5.81
N LYS A 120 17.62 -19.75 6.75
CA LYS A 120 17.85 -19.77 8.23
C LYS A 120 18.88 -18.72 8.68
N PRO A 121 18.66 -17.40 8.45
CA PRO A 121 19.66 -16.38 8.73
C PRO A 121 20.03 -16.31 10.21
N ILE A 122 21.26 -15.86 10.50
CA ILE A 122 21.70 -15.45 11.83
C ILE A 122 21.61 -13.94 11.87
N VAL A 123 20.94 -13.38 12.88
CA VAL A 123 20.82 -11.94 13.05
C VAL A 123 21.65 -11.50 14.24
N LEU A 124 22.55 -10.54 14.00
CA LEU A 124 23.38 -9.93 15.03
C LEU A 124 22.87 -8.51 15.29
N GLU A 125 22.45 -8.23 16.51
CA GLU A 125 21.99 -6.91 16.94
C GLU A 125 22.84 -6.43 18.13
N ARG A 126 23.31 -5.18 18.04
CA ARG A 126 24.12 -4.56 19.09
C ARG A 126 23.24 -4.02 20.24
N GLY A 127 22.01 -3.63 19.91
CA GLY A 127 21.08 -3.03 20.88
C GLY A 127 20.53 -4.07 21.85
N GLN A 128 20.02 -3.59 22.97
CA GLN A 128 19.33 -4.40 23.96
C GLN A 128 17.96 -4.87 23.43
N ASP A 129 17.41 -5.88 24.09
CA ASP A 129 16.08 -6.40 23.79
C ASP A 129 14.99 -5.33 23.92
N ALA A 130 13.82 -5.59 23.33
CA ALA A 130 12.72 -4.63 23.24
C ALA A 130 12.21 -4.17 24.61
N LYS A 131 12.21 -5.06 25.63
CA LYS A 131 11.72 -4.70 26.98
C LYS A 131 12.68 -3.74 27.68
N THR A 132 13.97 -4.01 27.60
CA THR A 132 15.01 -3.14 28.18
C THR A 132 15.03 -1.77 27.48
N ARG A 133 14.87 -1.75 26.16
CA ARG A 133 14.76 -0.50 25.39
C ARG A 133 13.55 0.33 25.80
N GLN A 134 12.40 -0.30 26.01
CA GLN A 134 11.18 0.41 26.43
C GLN A 134 11.38 1.11 27.78
N THR A 135 12.05 0.46 28.72
CA THR A 135 12.39 1.05 30.03
C THR A 135 13.36 2.23 29.93
N LEU A 136 14.30 2.19 28.97
CA LEU A 136 15.26 3.29 28.77
C LEU A 136 14.64 4.52 28.12
N VAL A 137 13.63 4.35 27.26
CA VAL A 137 12.94 5.45 26.56
C VAL A 137 11.92 6.15 27.48
N GLN A 138 11.45 5.47 28.55
CA GLN A 138 10.49 6.03 29.52
C GLN A 138 11.18 6.83 30.67
N ARG A 139 12.50 6.92 30.67
CA ARG A 139 13.29 7.79 31.57
C ARG A 139 13.65 9.10 30.87
#